data_80a4a1fa38210358bffac5f5b27328cd
#
_entry.id   80a4a1fa38210358bffac5f5b27328cd
#
_cell.length_a   1.000
_cell.length_b   1.000
_cell.length_c   1.000
_cell.angle_alpha   90.00
_cell.angle_beta   90.00
_cell.angle_gamma   90.00
#
_symmetry.space_group_name_H-M   'P 1'
#
loop_
_entity.id
_entity.type
_entity.pdbx_description
1 polymer ?
#
loop_
_entity_poly.entity_id
_entity_poly.type
_entity_poly.pdbx_seq_one_letter_code
_entity_poly.pdbx_strand_id
1 'polypeptide(L)'
;MNMLLGGLMVLGSLTACGGSGSDDPETGPSNKMPVSIKVDYKANVSQNLLDVATVTVRFVGENGQVTSEQMTSTTWTKTVTMALPAKAGLNIQPQLKGAVNEGQYNLSAKGVMDYNWLDANGKQMEGGSSVSSPDMEALFYAAGLGQYLGAISSNCQLACQFGTDYSVNITSVTWGGNADGDNTQHTGISNDGATGENR
;
A
#
# COMPACT_ATOMS: atom_id res chain seq x y z
N MET A 1 -26.67 -22.75 -44.64
CA MET A 1 -27.32 -23.92 -44.04
C MET A 1 -27.43 -23.60 -42.58
N ASN A 2 -28.49 -22.91 -42.16
CA ASN A 2 -29.73 -23.38 -41.56
C ASN A 2 -29.46 -24.18 -40.27
N MET A 3 -29.96 -23.92 -39.10
CA MET A 3 -31.31 -23.53 -38.59
C MET A 3 -31.12 -23.21 -37.08
N LEU A 4 -31.65 -22.14 -36.53
CA LEU A 4 -33.03 -21.93 -36.06
C LEU A 4 -33.42 -22.59 -34.75
N LEU A 5 -33.74 -21.71 -33.80
CA LEU A 5 -34.96 -21.64 -32.99
C LEU A 5 -35.00 -22.42 -31.65
N GLY A 6 -35.43 -21.69 -30.63
CA GLY A 6 -36.06 -22.28 -29.44
C GLY A 6 -36.11 -21.31 -28.27
N GLY A 7 -36.99 -20.32 -28.34
CA GLY A 7 -37.37 -19.51 -27.19
C GLY A 7 -38.36 -20.28 -26.28
N LEU A 8 -38.30 -20.03 -24.98
CA LEU A 8 -39.39 -20.33 -24.06
C LEU A 8 -39.55 -19.24 -23.03
N MET A 9 -40.53 -18.36 -23.26
CA MET A 9 -41.11 -17.51 -22.22
C MET A 9 -41.96 -18.36 -21.30
N VAL A 10 -41.74 -18.22 -20.00
CA VAL A 10 -42.75 -18.61 -19.01
C VAL A 10 -43.13 -17.37 -18.20
N LEU A 11 -44.30 -16.87 -18.54
CA LEU A 11 -45.08 -15.95 -17.72
C LEU A 11 -45.83 -16.80 -16.68
N GLY A 12 -45.62 -16.52 -15.41
CA GLY A 12 -46.29 -17.17 -14.28
C GLY A 12 -46.64 -16.15 -13.19
N SER A 13 -47.74 -15.53 -13.38
CA SER A 13 -48.84 -15.08 -12.50
C SER A 13 -48.53 -14.70 -11.05
N LEU A 14 -48.89 -13.43 -10.77
CA LEU A 14 -49.20 -12.80 -9.49
C LEU A 14 -50.22 -13.62 -8.68
N THR A 15 -49.89 -13.89 -7.42
CA THR A 15 -50.89 -14.05 -6.36
C THR A 15 -50.56 -13.09 -5.25
N ALA A 16 -51.35 -12.03 -5.16
CA ALA A 16 -51.45 -11.18 -3.99
C ALA A 16 -52.18 -11.95 -2.90
N CYS A 17 -51.57 -12.03 -1.71
CA CYS A 17 -52.31 -12.28 -0.49
C CYS A 17 -51.71 -11.45 0.62
N GLY A 18 -52.51 -10.56 1.18
CA GLY A 18 -52.14 -9.63 2.22
C GLY A 18 -51.89 -10.33 3.53
N GLY A 19 -50.93 -9.76 4.25
CA GLY A 19 -50.64 -10.03 5.65
C GLY A 19 -49.90 -8.80 6.16
N SER A 20 -50.60 -7.98 6.94
CA SER A 20 -50.03 -6.89 7.68
C SER A 20 -49.07 -7.46 8.75
N GLY A 21 -47.79 -7.35 8.48
CA GLY A 21 -46.72 -7.49 9.43
C GLY A 21 -45.74 -6.35 9.11
N SER A 22 -45.76 -5.33 9.90
CA SER A 22 -44.77 -4.27 9.86
C SER A 22 -43.44 -4.80 10.38
N ASP A 23 -42.70 -5.46 9.50
CA ASP A 23 -41.25 -5.60 9.62
C ASP A 23 -40.67 -4.53 8.72
N ASP A 24 -40.48 -3.35 9.33
CA ASP A 24 -39.62 -2.30 8.83
C ASP A 24 -38.22 -2.92 8.71
N PRO A 25 -37.62 -3.03 7.51
CA PRO A 25 -36.22 -3.37 7.46
C PRO A 25 -35.48 -2.21 8.11
N GLU A 26 -34.87 -2.46 9.26
CA GLU A 26 -33.97 -1.54 9.90
C GLU A 26 -32.86 -1.14 8.91
N THR A 27 -33.12 -0.09 8.12
CA THR A 27 -32.11 0.69 7.41
C THR A 27 -31.48 1.68 8.38
N GLY A 28 -31.13 1.22 9.56
CA GLY A 28 -30.14 1.90 10.38
C GLY A 28 -28.75 1.65 9.77
N PRO A 29 -27.82 2.61 9.85
CA PRO A 29 -26.47 2.36 9.44
C PRO A 29 -25.97 1.14 10.21
N SER A 30 -25.74 0.06 9.48
CA SER A 30 -25.20 -1.17 10.05
C SER A 30 -23.83 -0.82 10.69
N ASN A 31 -23.80 -0.73 12.01
CA ASN A 31 -22.63 -0.44 12.82
C ASN A 31 -21.70 -1.67 12.83
N LYS A 32 -21.48 -2.24 11.63
CA LYS A 32 -20.59 -3.38 11.44
C LYS A 32 -19.18 -2.87 11.50
N MET A 33 -18.46 -3.34 12.50
CA MET A 33 -17.02 -3.07 12.62
C MET A 33 -16.27 -3.85 11.53
N PRO A 34 -15.20 -3.29 10.95
CA PRO A 34 -14.39 -4.02 10.01
C PRO A 34 -13.65 -5.16 10.70
N VAL A 35 -13.46 -6.26 9.99
CA VAL A 35 -12.75 -7.43 10.48
C VAL A 35 -11.42 -7.67 9.76
N SER A 36 -11.28 -7.08 8.57
CA SER A 36 -10.05 -7.14 7.79
C SER A 36 -9.85 -5.87 6.95
N ILE A 37 -8.65 -5.71 6.45
CA ILE A 37 -8.27 -4.61 5.57
C ILE A 37 -7.63 -5.17 4.31
N LYS A 38 -8.05 -4.68 3.15
CA LYS A 38 -7.40 -4.89 1.87
C LYS A 38 -6.45 -3.72 1.62
N VAL A 39 -5.21 -4.03 1.30
CA VAL A 39 -4.18 -3.03 0.99
C VAL A 39 -3.64 -3.29 -0.40
N ASP A 40 -3.71 -2.29 -1.27
CA ASP A 40 -3.16 -2.30 -2.61
C ASP A 40 -1.88 -1.43 -2.60
N TYR A 41 -0.72 -2.08 -2.59
CA TYR A 41 0.60 -1.44 -2.68
C TYR A 41 0.95 -1.13 -4.12
N LYS A 42 1.59 0.02 -4.34
CA LYS A 42 2.14 0.41 -5.63
C LYS A 42 3.47 1.13 -5.45
N ALA A 43 4.47 0.73 -6.20
CA ALA A 43 5.73 1.43 -6.33
C ALA A 43 5.91 1.85 -7.80
N ASN A 44 6.24 3.12 -8.02
CA ASN A 44 6.57 3.66 -9.34
C ASN A 44 7.99 4.22 -9.29
N VAL A 45 8.78 3.90 -10.31
CA VAL A 45 10.15 4.41 -10.46
C VAL A 45 10.42 4.76 -11.92
N SER A 46 11.37 5.65 -12.17
CA SER A 46 11.80 5.94 -13.53
C SER A 46 12.59 4.77 -14.14
N GLN A 47 12.59 4.67 -15.46
CA GLN A 47 13.43 3.70 -16.17
C GLN A 47 14.92 3.94 -15.88
N ASN A 48 15.36 5.20 -15.84
CA ASN A 48 16.75 5.53 -15.49
C ASN A 48 17.15 4.99 -14.11
N LEU A 49 16.23 4.96 -13.14
CA LEU A 49 16.53 4.36 -11.83
C LEU A 49 16.73 2.85 -11.96
N LEU A 50 15.90 2.15 -12.74
CA LEU A 50 16.07 0.72 -13.01
C LEU A 50 17.36 0.41 -13.78
N ASP A 51 17.82 1.33 -14.64
CA ASP A 51 19.04 1.14 -15.43
C ASP A 51 20.29 1.19 -14.55
N VAL A 52 20.33 2.10 -13.55
CA VAL A 52 21.50 2.32 -12.69
C VAL A 52 21.44 1.54 -11.37
N ALA A 53 20.26 1.09 -10.93
CA ALA A 53 20.07 0.44 -9.64
C ALA A 53 19.24 -0.84 -9.74
N THR A 54 19.53 -1.79 -8.88
CA THR A 54 18.60 -2.86 -8.51
C THR A 54 17.62 -2.28 -7.51
N VAL A 55 16.32 -2.28 -7.83
CA VAL A 55 15.28 -1.73 -6.97
C VAL A 55 14.51 -2.89 -6.32
N THR A 56 14.55 -2.94 -5.00
CA THR A 56 13.78 -3.90 -4.19
C THR A 56 12.63 -3.17 -3.53
N VAL A 57 11.42 -3.71 -3.68
CA VAL A 57 10.25 -3.29 -2.90
C VAL A 57 10.11 -4.22 -1.71
N ARG A 58 10.07 -3.66 -0.50
CA ARG A 58 9.72 -4.38 0.72
C ARG A 58 8.32 -3.98 1.15
N PHE A 59 7.52 -4.94 1.55
CA PHE A 59 6.15 -4.71 1.97
C PHE A 59 5.74 -5.69 3.06
N VAL A 60 4.74 -5.31 3.84
CA VAL A 60 4.14 -6.21 4.83
C VAL A 60 3.11 -7.09 4.12
N GLY A 61 3.32 -8.40 4.14
CA GLY A 61 2.43 -9.40 3.55
C GLY A 61 1.23 -9.74 4.43
N GLU A 62 0.37 -10.63 3.94
CA GLU A 62 -0.88 -11.05 4.62
C GLU A 62 -0.65 -11.62 6.03
N ASN A 63 0.49 -12.26 6.26
CA ASN A 63 0.88 -12.82 7.55
C ASN A 63 1.52 -11.79 8.52
N GLY A 64 1.54 -10.50 8.14
CA GLY A 64 2.18 -9.43 8.91
C GLY A 64 3.72 -9.43 8.84
N GLN A 65 4.33 -10.28 8.03
CA GLN A 65 5.79 -10.34 7.85
C GLN A 65 6.25 -9.49 6.68
N VAL A 66 7.46 -8.94 6.79
CA VAL A 66 8.08 -8.20 5.70
C VAL A 66 8.51 -9.19 4.60
N THR A 67 8.09 -8.90 3.39
CA THR A 67 8.44 -9.62 2.16
C THR A 67 9.16 -8.67 1.22
N SER A 68 10.07 -9.21 0.39
CA SER A 68 10.85 -8.43 -0.58
C SER A 68 10.66 -8.98 -1.98
N GLU A 69 10.42 -8.09 -2.94
CA GLU A 69 10.34 -8.42 -4.36
C GLU A 69 11.18 -7.41 -5.17
N GLN A 70 11.93 -7.89 -6.16
CA GLN A 70 12.70 -7.03 -7.05
C GLN A 70 11.81 -6.46 -8.14
N MET A 71 11.91 -5.15 -8.40
CA MET A 71 11.25 -4.52 -9.54
C MET A 71 11.97 -4.86 -10.84
N THR A 72 11.21 -5.32 -11.82
CA THR A 72 11.67 -5.57 -13.21
C THR A 72 11.03 -4.62 -14.22
N SER A 73 10.12 -3.77 -13.76
CA SER A 73 9.42 -2.74 -14.55
C SER A 73 9.26 -1.47 -13.73
N THR A 74 8.95 -0.36 -14.39
CA THR A 74 8.78 0.95 -13.76
C THR A 74 7.59 1.05 -12.80
N THR A 75 6.71 0.08 -12.83
CA THR A 75 5.58 -0.06 -11.92
C THR A 75 5.56 -1.46 -11.32
N TRP A 76 5.44 -1.52 -10.00
CA TRP A 76 5.19 -2.74 -9.24
C TRP A 76 3.92 -2.57 -8.42
N THR A 77 3.11 -3.62 -8.33
CA THR A 77 1.87 -3.62 -7.53
C THR A 77 1.70 -4.93 -6.78
N LYS A 78 1.10 -4.85 -5.61
CA LYS A 78 0.75 -6.02 -4.78
C LYS A 78 -0.51 -5.74 -3.99
N THR A 79 -1.43 -6.69 -3.97
CA THR A 79 -2.60 -6.65 -3.11
C THR A 79 -2.43 -7.66 -1.98
N VAL A 80 -2.74 -7.25 -0.75
CA VAL A 80 -2.79 -8.12 0.43
C VAL A 80 -4.08 -7.87 1.20
N THR A 81 -4.59 -8.90 1.89
CA THR A 81 -5.71 -8.78 2.82
C THR A 81 -5.26 -9.28 4.19
N MET A 82 -5.46 -8.49 5.22
CA MET A 82 -5.00 -8.77 6.58
C MET A 82 -6.17 -8.69 7.56
N ALA A 83 -6.21 -9.62 8.52
CA ALA A 83 -7.15 -9.54 9.65
C ALA A 83 -6.77 -8.36 10.55
N LEU A 84 -7.78 -7.66 11.10
CA LEU A 84 -7.58 -6.55 12.03
C LEU A 84 -7.43 -7.03 13.48
N PRO A 85 -6.61 -6.34 14.32
CA PRO A 85 -5.78 -5.19 13.96
C PRO A 85 -4.58 -5.59 13.09
N ALA A 86 -4.20 -4.73 12.13
CA ALA A 86 -3.14 -5.02 11.17
C ALA A 86 -2.11 -3.90 11.09
N LYS A 87 -0.91 -4.26 10.64
CA LYS A 87 0.12 -3.31 10.27
C LYS A 87 0.45 -3.53 8.79
N ALA A 88 0.38 -2.46 7.99
CA ALA A 88 0.78 -2.46 6.60
C ALA A 88 1.97 -1.51 6.38
N GLY A 89 2.76 -1.77 5.37
CA GLY A 89 3.87 -0.89 5.04
C GLY A 89 4.52 -1.25 3.71
N LEU A 90 5.15 -0.25 3.11
CA LEU A 90 5.86 -0.30 1.84
C LEU A 90 7.17 0.48 1.96
N ASN A 91 8.26 -0.05 1.42
CA ASN A 91 9.53 0.65 1.30
C ASN A 91 10.17 0.35 -0.06
N ILE A 92 10.69 1.37 -0.75
CA ILE A 92 11.42 1.25 -2.01
C ILE A 92 12.91 1.37 -1.71
N GLN A 93 13.67 0.33 -2.01
CA GLN A 93 15.11 0.26 -1.71
C GLN A 93 15.92 0.06 -3.00
N PRO A 94 16.43 1.12 -3.61
CA PRO A 94 17.37 1.04 -4.71
C PRO A 94 18.79 0.82 -4.19
N GLN A 95 19.53 -0.05 -4.88
CA GLN A 95 20.95 -0.32 -4.66
C GLN A 95 21.70 -0.18 -5.97
N LEU A 96 22.77 0.60 -6.01
CA LEU A 96 23.56 0.83 -7.20
C LEU A 96 24.09 -0.50 -7.78
N LYS A 97 23.95 -0.71 -9.10
CA LYS A 97 24.40 -1.94 -9.78
C LYS A 97 25.92 -2.06 -9.93
N GLY A 98 26.65 -0.96 -9.70
CA GLY A 98 28.10 -0.89 -9.90
C GLY A 98 28.52 0.49 -10.37
N ALA A 99 29.64 0.57 -11.11
CA ALA A 99 30.08 1.83 -11.69
C ALA A 99 29.08 2.34 -12.72
N VAL A 100 28.73 3.62 -12.62
CA VAL A 100 27.80 4.28 -13.54
C VAL A 100 28.61 5.22 -14.43
N ASN A 101 28.27 5.28 -15.71
CA ASN A 101 28.91 6.18 -16.65
C ASN A 101 28.72 7.64 -16.22
N GLU A 102 29.69 8.49 -16.57
CA GLU A 102 29.50 9.93 -16.39
C GLU A 102 28.27 10.39 -17.18
N GLY A 103 27.48 11.28 -16.58
CA GLY A 103 26.25 11.77 -17.21
C GLY A 103 25.26 12.32 -16.21
N GLN A 104 24.11 12.73 -16.72
CA GLN A 104 22.97 13.20 -15.95
C GLN A 104 21.86 12.14 -15.99
N TYR A 105 21.25 11.89 -14.84
CA TYR A 105 20.21 10.89 -14.64
C TYR A 105 18.98 11.56 -14.02
N ASN A 106 17.87 11.55 -14.74
CA ASN A 106 16.58 11.93 -14.18
C ASN A 106 15.97 10.71 -13.48
N LEU A 107 15.97 10.72 -12.16
CA LEU A 107 15.54 9.63 -11.32
C LEU A 107 14.25 10.00 -10.61
N SER A 108 13.30 9.07 -10.55
CA SER A 108 12.10 9.25 -9.74
C SER A 108 11.70 7.96 -9.02
N ALA A 109 11.09 8.14 -7.84
CA ALA A 109 10.49 7.06 -7.07
C ALA A 109 9.30 7.58 -6.25
N LYS A 110 8.23 6.78 -6.18
CA LYS A 110 7.04 7.05 -5.37
C LYS A 110 6.39 5.77 -4.90
N GLY A 111 6.11 5.67 -3.62
CA GLY A 111 5.30 4.61 -3.02
C GLY A 111 3.87 5.09 -2.77
N VAL A 112 2.90 4.21 -3.00
CA VAL A 112 1.48 4.44 -2.69
C VAL A 112 0.92 3.20 -2.00
N MET A 113 0.05 3.41 -1.05
CA MET A 113 -0.66 2.39 -0.31
C MET A 113 -2.13 2.78 -0.23
N ASP A 114 -2.97 2.18 -1.07
CA ASP A 114 -4.41 2.33 -1.04
C ASP A 114 -4.99 1.26 -0.12
N TYR A 115 -5.98 1.61 0.70
CA TYR A 115 -6.58 0.64 1.61
C TYR A 115 -8.10 0.74 1.67
N ASN A 116 -8.75 -0.40 1.90
CA ASN A 116 -10.18 -0.53 2.02
C ASN A 116 -10.54 -1.48 3.17
N TRP A 117 -11.49 -1.07 3.99
CA TRP A 117 -12.03 -1.87 5.07
C TRP A 117 -12.96 -2.96 4.52
N LEU A 118 -12.92 -4.14 5.11
CA LEU A 118 -13.77 -5.27 4.72
C LEU A 118 -14.57 -5.80 5.93
N ASP A 119 -15.83 -6.16 5.66
CA ASP A 119 -16.70 -6.84 6.62
C ASP A 119 -16.35 -8.34 6.74
N ALA A 120 -17.08 -9.06 7.59
CA ALA A 120 -16.88 -10.49 7.82
C ALA A 120 -17.12 -11.36 6.57
N ASN A 121 -17.78 -10.84 5.54
CA ASN A 121 -18.02 -11.53 4.28
C ASN A 121 -16.98 -11.13 3.20
N GLY A 122 -15.97 -10.31 3.56
CA GLY A 122 -14.98 -9.77 2.63
C GLY A 122 -15.53 -8.68 1.70
N LYS A 123 -16.70 -8.12 2.00
CA LYS A 123 -17.29 -7.02 1.23
C LYS A 123 -16.65 -5.70 1.68
N GLN A 124 -16.31 -4.87 0.70
CA GLN A 124 -15.76 -3.55 0.97
C GLN A 124 -16.78 -2.67 1.68
N MET A 125 -16.32 -1.99 2.72
CA MET A 125 -17.04 -1.02 3.52
C MET A 125 -16.63 0.41 3.10
N GLU A 126 -17.34 1.40 3.59
CA GLU A 126 -16.99 2.81 3.38
C GLU A 126 -15.75 3.21 4.19
N GLY A 127 -15.08 4.30 3.80
CA GLY A 127 -13.96 4.88 4.55
C GLY A 127 -12.57 4.41 4.11
N GLY A 128 -12.43 3.75 2.95
CA GLY A 128 -11.13 3.52 2.32
C GLY A 128 -10.41 4.82 1.96
N SER A 129 -9.08 4.80 1.93
CA SER A 129 -8.25 5.97 1.61
C SER A 129 -6.90 5.56 1.04
N SER A 130 -6.02 6.55 0.80
CA SER A 130 -4.69 6.37 0.24
C SER A 130 -3.64 7.11 1.06
N VAL A 131 -2.48 6.49 1.18
CA VAL A 131 -1.26 7.10 1.76
C VAL A 131 -0.16 7.00 0.72
N SER A 132 0.59 8.08 0.52
CA SER A 132 1.71 8.08 -0.43
C SER A 132 2.97 8.67 0.18
N SER A 133 4.12 8.20 -0.28
CA SER A 133 5.40 8.84 0.00
C SER A 133 5.49 10.20 -0.71
N PRO A 134 6.43 11.07 -0.31
CA PRO A 134 6.82 12.18 -1.14
C PRO A 134 7.17 11.71 -2.56
N ASP A 135 6.94 12.56 -3.54
CA ASP A 135 7.38 12.34 -4.92
C ASP A 135 8.88 12.66 -4.99
N MET A 136 9.69 11.61 -5.11
CA MET A 136 11.14 11.73 -5.21
C MET A 136 11.50 11.84 -6.68
N GLU A 137 11.68 13.07 -7.17
CA GLU A 137 12.12 13.32 -8.55
C GLU A 137 13.28 14.32 -8.55
N ALA A 138 14.37 13.96 -9.17
CA ALA A 138 15.51 14.86 -9.31
C ALA A 138 16.46 14.43 -10.43
N LEU A 139 17.21 15.43 -10.95
CA LEU A 139 18.30 15.25 -11.89
C LEU A 139 19.62 15.17 -11.14
N PHE A 140 20.36 14.09 -11.32
CA PHE A 140 21.65 13.87 -10.66
C PHE A 140 22.78 13.59 -11.63
N TYR A 141 23.98 14.01 -11.23
CA TYR A 141 25.22 13.53 -11.84
C TYR A 141 25.64 12.21 -11.21
N ALA A 142 26.40 11.41 -11.93
CA ALA A 142 26.86 10.08 -11.51
C ALA A 142 27.46 10.07 -10.09
N ALA A 143 28.24 11.09 -9.73
CA ALA A 143 28.87 11.23 -8.41
C ALA A 143 27.88 11.38 -7.25
N GLY A 144 26.65 11.87 -7.49
CA GLY A 144 25.60 12.09 -6.46
C GLY A 144 24.62 10.94 -6.32
N LEU A 145 24.68 9.93 -7.20
CA LEU A 145 23.67 8.88 -7.26
C LEU A 145 23.54 8.09 -5.95
N GLY A 146 24.64 7.68 -5.35
CA GLY A 146 24.61 6.89 -4.10
C GLY A 146 23.87 7.60 -2.97
N GLN A 147 24.08 8.90 -2.78
CA GLN A 147 23.38 9.69 -1.78
C GLN A 147 21.87 9.77 -2.07
N TYR A 148 21.52 9.96 -3.34
CA TYR A 148 20.10 10.04 -3.72
C TYR A 148 19.37 8.71 -3.57
N LEU A 149 20.00 7.59 -3.90
CA LEU A 149 19.43 6.26 -3.67
C LEU A 149 19.16 6.02 -2.17
N GLY A 150 20.06 6.47 -1.29
CA GLY A 150 19.84 6.49 0.16
C GLY A 150 18.63 7.35 0.55
N ALA A 151 18.47 8.53 -0.06
CA ALA A 151 17.32 9.41 0.17
C ALA A 151 16.00 8.76 -0.29
N ILE A 152 15.97 8.06 -1.43
CA ILE A 152 14.80 7.28 -1.84
C ILE A 152 14.45 6.23 -0.78
N SER A 153 15.43 5.44 -0.32
CA SER A 153 15.21 4.41 0.70
C SER A 153 14.64 4.97 1.99
N SER A 154 15.05 6.18 2.38
CA SER A 154 14.58 6.84 3.60
C SER A 154 13.21 7.52 3.46
N ASN A 155 12.91 8.12 2.30
CA ASN A 155 11.71 8.92 2.09
C ASN A 155 10.55 8.11 1.47
N CYS A 156 10.84 7.07 0.67
CA CYS A 156 9.81 6.20 0.10
C CYS A 156 9.46 5.05 1.06
N GLN A 157 9.15 5.41 2.32
CA GLN A 157 8.67 4.50 3.36
C GLN A 157 7.26 4.89 3.78
N LEU A 158 6.37 3.92 3.80
CA LEU A 158 5.00 4.05 4.30
C LEU A 158 4.77 2.97 5.34
N ALA A 159 4.18 3.32 6.48
CA ALA A 159 3.75 2.34 7.46
C ALA A 159 2.55 2.86 8.23
N CYS A 160 1.49 2.04 8.30
CA CYS A 160 0.26 2.34 9.02
C CYS A 160 -0.16 1.16 9.89
N GLN A 161 -0.67 1.48 11.07
CA GLN A 161 -1.38 0.58 11.96
C GLN A 161 -2.88 0.81 11.77
N PHE A 162 -3.63 -0.25 11.52
CA PHE A 162 -5.08 -0.26 11.32
C PHE A 162 -5.76 -0.94 12.50
N GLY A 163 -6.72 -0.24 13.14
CA GLY A 163 -7.53 -0.76 14.24
C GLY A 163 -8.86 -1.34 13.76
N THR A 164 -9.57 -2.01 14.67
CA THR A 164 -10.92 -2.53 14.41
C THR A 164 -12.01 -1.45 14.47
N ASP A 165 -11.64 -0.24 14.88
CA ASP A 165 -12.49 0.94 15.05
C ASP A 165 -12.32 1.97 13.93
N TYR A 166 -11.86 1.55 12.76
CA TYR A 166 -11.50 2.39 11.62
C TYR A 166 -10.31 3.34 11.87
N SER A 167 -9.60 3.18 12.97
CA SER A 167 -8.41 4.00 13.23
C SER A 167 -7.26 3.66 12.30
N VAL A 168 -6.57 4.70 11.82
CA VAL A 168 -5.35 4.60 11.02
C VAL A 168 -4.29 5.49 11.65
N ASN A 169 -3.21 4.88 12.11
CA ASN A 169 -2.11 5.59 12.72
C ASN A 169 -0.83 5.37 11.94
N ILE A 170 -0.09 6.45 11.67
CA ILE A 170 1.26 6.35 11.11
C ILE A 170 2.13 5.64 12.14
N THR A 171 2.91 4.67 11.69
CA THR A 171 3.79 3.85 12.53
C THR A 171 5.13 3.61 11.82
N SER A 172 5.94 2.75 12.37
CA SER A 172 7.18 2.28 11.75
C SER A 172 7.14 0.77 11.53
N VAL A 173 7.87 0.31 10.52
CA VAL A 173 8.12 -1.10 10.23
C VAL A 173 9.63 -1.31 10.27
N THR A 174 10.07 -2.38 10.93
CA THR A 174 11.46 -2.82 10.84
C THR A 174 11.61 -3.60 9.54
N TRP A 175 12.30 -3.03 8.58
CA TRP A 175 12.39 -3.57 7.23
C TRP A 175 13.33 -4.77 7.09
N GLY A 176 13.98 -5.20 8.17
CA GLY A 176 15.01 -6.23 8.14
C GLY A 176 16.30 -5.73 7.46
N GLY A 177 17.46 -6.10 7.95
CA GLY A 177 18.74 -5.81 7.28
C GLY A 177 18.83 -6.54 5.94
N ASN A 178 19.53 -5.97 4.97
CA ASN A 178 20.04 -6.72 3.84
C ASN A 178 20.92 -7.84 4.39
N ALA A 179 20.95 -9.00 3.74
CA ALA A 179 21.83 -10.13 4.11
C ALA A 179 23.32 -9.77 4.01
N ASP A 180 23.66 -8.59 3.51
CA ASP A 180 25.00 -8.00 3.47
C ASP A 180 25.03 -6.79 4.42
N GLY A 181 25.39 -7.07 5.63
CA GLY A 181 25.96 -6.36 6.77
C GLY A 181 26.10 -4.84 6.73
N ASP A 182 25.03 -4.03 6.56
CA ASP A 182 25.08 -2.64 6.96
C ASP A 182 23.89 -2.31 7.90
N ASN A 183 24.22 -2.23 9.19
CA ASN A 183 23.33 -1.96 10.30
C ASN A 183 23.26 -0.44 10.53
N THR A 184 22.69 0.32 9.60
CA THR A 184 22.32 1.70 9.86
C THR A 184 20.87 1.77 10.32
N GLN A 185 20.67 1.69 11.63
CA GLN A 185 19.42 2.09 12.28
C GLN A 185 19.22 3.59 12.08
N HIS A 186 18.42 3.99 11.11
CA HIS A 186 17.82 5.31 11.13
C HIS A 186 16.56 5.26 12.01
N THR A 187 16.76 5.62 13.28
CA THR A 187 15.67 5.95 14.19
C THR A 187 14.94 7.18 13.64
N GLY A 188 13.63 7.02 13.46
CA GLY A 188 12.74 8.09 13.07
C GLY A 188 12.85 9.30 14.00
N ILE A 189 12.60 10.47 13.46
CA ILE A 189 12.61 11.77 14.09
C ILE A 189 11.70 11.74 15.33
N SER A 190 12.32 11.74 16.52
CA SER A 190 11.66 12.08 17.77
C SER A 190 11.45 13.59 17.80
N ASN A 191 10.20 14.03 17.75
CA ASN A 191 9.84 15.38 18.17
C ASN A 191 9.86 15.41 19.70
N ASP A 192 11.02 15.55 20.30
CA ASP A 192 11.12 15.94 21.69
C ASP A 192 10.94 17.44 21.78
N GLY A 193 9.79 17.83 22.28
CA GLY A 193 9.44 19.19 22.61
C GLY A 193 10.47 19.81 23.56
N ALA A 194 11.04 20.91 23.11
CA ALA A 194 11.84 21.78 23.96
C ALA A 194 10.96 22.35 25.07
N THR A 195 11.11 21.83 26.28
CA THR A 195 10.72 22.54 27.49
C THR A 195 11.90 23.42 27.88
N GLY A 196 11.71 24.72 27.69
CA GLY A 196 12.60 25.71 28.24
C GLY A 196 12.55 25.70 29.76
N GLU A 197 13.67 25.71 30.41
CA GLU A 197 13.79 26.17 31.78
C GLU A 197 14.91 27.21 31.88
N ASN A 198 14.47 28.41 32.23
CA ASN A 198 15.32 29.53 32.65
C ASN A 198 16.05 29.17 33.96
N ARG A 199 17.35 29.40 33.96
CA ARG A 199 18.08 30.00 35.10
C ARG A 199 19.40 30.62 34.63
#